data_9e5c21353f80a478e5769ee399dd7061
#
_entry.id   9e5c21353f80a478e5769ee399dd7061
#
_cell.length_a   1.000
_cell.length_b   1.000
_cell.length_c   1.000
_cell.angle_alpha   90.00
_cell.angle_beta   90.00
_cell.angle_gamma   90.00
#
_symmetry.space_group_name_H-M   'P 1'
#
loop_
_entity.id
_entity.type
_entity.pdbx_description
1 polymer ?
#
loop_
_entity_poly.entity_id
_entity_poly.type
_entity_poly.pdbx_seq_one_letter_code
_entity_poly.pdbx_strand_id
1 'polypeptide(L)'
;MRKRPGRKPAFTRRQVIDATLAEGIGSFTLRAVAERLGVKATALYREFSSRQELQLAAISAIAADIEPDPQLCTWQDVLRDVVDRQWQMCVRYPEAAAVIVTRPEAFGVALPRITAIVERLAALGIPGGKEGAAFALDFAGDTALETYMSVQPYMTCDEEGRTGLDKFVRIAGELPELFGMQDMGERGNLDLKIEFIIAGMEHGLF
;
A
#
# COMPACT_ATOMS: atom_id res chain seq x y z
N MET A 1 -13.71 44.53 22.93
CA MET A 1 -12.42 43.83 23.13
C MET A 1 -12.11 43.00 21.88
N ARG A 2 -11.11 43.38 21.09
CA ARG A 2 -10.65 42.61 19.91
C ARG A 2 -9.85 41.38 20.42
N LYS A 3 -10.36 40.14 20.16
CA LYS A 3 -9.61 38.91 20.37
C LYS A 3 -8.29 39.00 19.60
N ARG A 4 -7.16 38.91 20.29
CA ARG A 4 -5.83 38.78 19.61
C ARG A 4 -5.86 37.56 18.72
N PRO A 5 -5.42 37.65 17.45
CA PRO A 5 -5.31 36.49 16.61
C PRO A 5 -4.35 35.50 17.27
N GLY A 6 -4.82 34.24 17.46
CA GLY A 6 -4.00 33.18 18.02
C GLY A 6 -2.74 32.99 17.18
N ARG A 7 -1.62 32.64 17.83
CA ARG A 7 -0.35 32.28 17.16
C ARG A 7 -0.66 31.20 16.12
N LYS A 8 -0.25 31.43 14.86
CA LYS A 8 -0.38 30.40 13.81
C LYS A 8 0.13 29.06 14.33
N PRO A 9 -0.55 27.94 14.04
CA PRO A 9 -0.07 26.61 14.40
C PRO A 9 1.39 26.44 13.93
N ALA A 10 2.24 25.87 14.76
CA ALA A 10 3.65 25.65 14.42
C ALA A 10 3.82 24.61 13.30
N PHE A 11 2.77 23.85 12.97
CA PHE A 11 2.71 22.82 11.94
C PHE A 11 1.26 22.64 11.47
N THR A 12 1.08 21.95 10.33
CA THR A 12 -0.21 21.54 9.78
C THR A 12 -0.44 20.05 9.99
N ARG A 13 -1.70 19.61 9.92
CA ARG A 13 -2.06 18.17 9.95
C ARG A 13 -1.29 17.38 8.88
N ARG A 14 -1.14 17.92 7.66
CA ARG A 14 -0.36 17.30 6.58
C ARG A 14 1.11 17.11 6.95
N GLN A 15 1.75 18.13 7.54
CA GLN A 15 3.14 18.00 7.97
C GLN A 15 3.35 16.92 9.03
N VAL A 16 2.37 16.71 9.93
CA VAL A 16 2.45 15.60 10.90
C VAL A 16 2.36 14.25 10.21
N ILE A 17 1.46 14.10 9.23
CA ILE A 17 1.32 12.89 8.43
C ILE A 17 2.61 12.61 7.66
N ASP A 18 3.17 13.60 6.96
CA ASP A 18 4.41 13.46 6.19
C ASP A 18 5.60 13.07 7.09
N ALA A 19 5.70 13.68 8.28
CA ALA A 19 6.70 13.32 9.27
C ALA A 19 6.51 11.87 9.78
N THR A 20 5.26 11.43 9.96
CA THR A 20 4.94 10.04 10.36
C THR A 20 5.37 9.03 9.30
N LEU A 21 5.08 9.32 8.03
CA LEU A 21 5.49 8.49 6.90
C LEU A 21 7.02 8.39 6.79
N ALA A 22 7.72 9.49 7.08
CA ALA A 22 9.18 9.53 7.05
C ALA A 22 9.84 8.78 8.24
N GLU A 23 9.12 8.61 9.38
CA GLU A 23 9.57 7.82 10.52
C GLU A 23 9.26 6.31 10.40
N GLY A 24 8.44 5.93 9.41
CA GLY A 24 7.94 4.57 9.22
C GLY A 24 6.53 4.38 9.79
N ILE A 25 5.58 4.06 8.91
CA ILE A 25 4.15 4.02 9.24
C ILE A 25 3.78 2.97 10.31
N GLY A 26 4.56 1.90 10.43
CA GLY A 26 4.39 0.83 11.43
C GLY A 26 5.13 1.12 12.73
N SER A 27 6.33 1.68 12.65
CA SER A 27 7.31 1.78 13.73
C SER A 27 7.38 3.15 14.41
N PHE A 28 6.84 4.23 13.82
CA PHE A 28 6.95 5.59 14.38
C PHE A 28 6.51 5.71 15.84
N THR A 29 7.10 6.66 16.54
CA THR A 29 6.66 7.13 17.85
C THR A 29 6.22 8.60 17.75
N LEU A 30 5.23 9.01 18.55
CA LEU A 30 4.81 10.42 18.61
C LEU A 30 5.97 11.33 19.01
N ARG A 31 6.92 10.82 19.77
CA ARG A 31 8.14 11.56 20.14
C ARG A 31 9.02 11.82 18.92
N ALA A 32 9.33 10.79 18.12
CA ALA A 32 10.15 10.93 16.91
C ALA A 32 9.51 11.90 15.90
N VAL A 33 8.20 11.78 15.68
CA VAL A 33 7.45 12.70 14.81
C VAL A 33 7.53 14.15 15.33
N ALA A 34 7.38 14.36 16.63
CA ALA A 34 7.47 15.70 17.22
C ALA A 34 8.91 16.28 17.14
N GLU A 35 9.94 15.45 17.36
CA GLU A 35 11.34 15.83 17.22
C GLU A 35 11.64 16.24 15.77
N ARG A 36 11.17 15.50 14.78
CA ARG A 36 11.29 15.85 13.35
C ARG A 36 10.64 17.18 12.99
N LEU A 37 9.51 17.51 13.63
CA LEU A 37 8.80 18.78 13.42
C LEU A 37 9.33 19.94 14.29
N GLY A 38 10.30 19.70 15.18
CA GLY A 38 10.84 20.70 16.08
C GLY A 38 9.84 21.18 17.15
N VAL A 39 8.88 20.30 17.56
CA VAL A 39 7.85 20.61 18.53
C VAL A 39 7.83 19.63 19.70
N LYS A 40 7.06 19.94 20.74
CA LYS A 40 6.83 18.99 21.84
C LYS A 40 5.76 17.96 21.44
N ALA A 41 5.92 16.70 21.83
CA ALA A 41 4.95 15.63 21.55
C ALA A 41 3.52 15.98 21.98
N THR A 42 3.37 16.74 23.08
CA THR A 42 2.06 17.24 23.53
C THR A 42 1.36 18.17 22.54
N ALA A 43 2.09 18.77 21.60
CA ALA A 43 1.48 19.61 20.58
C ALA A 43 0.75 18.78 19.51
N LEU A 44 1.18 17.54 19.25
CA LEU A 44 0.56 16.63 18.28
C LEU A 44 -0.84 16.21 18.73
N TYR A 45 -1.07 16.08 20.02
CA TYR A 45 -2.39 15.71 20.57
C TYR A 45 -3.50 16.75 20.33
N ARG A 46 -3.16 17.93 19.78
CA ARG A 46 -4.16 18.90 19.31
C ARG A 46 -4.77 18.53 17.97
N GLU A 47 -4.01 17.77 17.17
CA GLU A 47 -4.41 17.38 15.81
C GLU A 47 -4.83 15.91 15.74
N PHE A 48 -4.25 15.06 16.60
CA PHE A 48 -4.48 13.61 16.65
C PHE A 48 -4.62 13.17 18.11
N SER A 49 -5.75 12.55 18.44
CA SER A 49 -6.03 12.09 19.81
C SER A 49 -5.22 10.88 20.23
N SER A 50 -4.67 10.13 19.27
CA SER A 50 -3.91 8.91 19.52
C SER A 50 -2.89 8.62 18.41
N ARG A 51 -1.92 7.72 18.72
CA ARG A 51 -1.01 7.17 17.72
C ARG A 51 -1.78 6.43 16.61
N GLN A 52 -2.83 5.71 16.97
CA GLN A 52 -3.66 4.97 16.02
C GLN A 52 -4.38 5.92 15.05
N GLU A 53 -4.96 7.01 15.52
CA GLU A 53 -5.60 8.02 14.65
C GLU A 53 -4.60 8.59 13.64
N LEU A 54 -3.38 8.92 14.10
CA LEU A 54 -2.32 9.42 13.23
C LEU A 54 -1.90 8.35 12.20
N GLN A 55 -1.79 7.09 12.60
CA GLN A 55 -1.46 5.98 11.69
C GLN A 55 -2.55 5.80 10.62
N LEU A 56 -3.83 5.82 11.00
CA LEU A 56 -4.95 5.72 10.06
C LEU A 56 -4.99 6.94 9.11
N ALA A 57 -4.70 8.13 9.60
CA ALA A 57 -4.59 9.31 8.75
C ALA A 57 -3.42 9.21 7.74
N ALA A 58 -2.31 8.60 8.14
CA ALA A 58 -1.19 8.33 7.25
C ALA A 58 -1.57 7.29 6.18
N ILE A 59 -2.27 6.20 6.55
CA ILE A 59 -2.81 5.22 5.59
C ILE A 59 -3.77 5.89 4.61
N SER A 60 -4.70 6.69 5.10
CA SER A 60 -5.64 7.42 4.23
C SER A 60 -4.91 8.33 3.23
N ALA A 61 -3.81 8.95 3.66
CA ALA A 61 -3.02 9.82 2.78
C ALA A 61 -2.31 9.05 1.67
N ILE A 62 -1.68 7.90 1.99
CA ILE A 62 -1.02 7.08 0.97
C ILE A 62 -2.02 6.35 0.06
N ALA A 63 -3.18 5.94 0.59
CA ALA A 63 -4.25 5.35 -0.23
C ALA A 63 -4.82 6.35 -1.24
N ALA A 64 -4.84 7.65 -0.91
CA ALA A 64 -5.27 8.68 -1.84
C ALA A 64 -4.35 8.81 -3.07
N ASP A 65 -3.08 8.43 -2.95
CA ASP A 65 -2.10 8.44 -4.06
C ASP A 65 -2.31 7.25 -5.03
N ILE A 66 -3.11 6.23 -4.66
CA ILE A 66 -3.50 5.12 -5.53
C ILE A 66 -4.66 5.59 -6.43
N GLU A 67 -4.39 6.53 -7.32
CA GLU A 67 -5.34 7.04 -8.29
C GLU A 67 -4.93 6.61 -9.70
N PRO A 68 -5.71 5.71 -10.35
CA PRO A 68 -5.37 5.25 -11.69
C PRO A 68 -5.38 6.39 -12.70
N ASP A 69 -4.48 6.31 -13.68
CA ASP A 69 -4.38 7.30 -14.76
C ASP A 69 -5.76 7.53 -15.40
N PRO A 70 -6.28 8.77 -15.41
CA PRO A 70 -7.58 9.07 -15.99
C PRO A 70 -7.67 8.80 -17.49
N GLN A 71 -6.56 8.69 -18.21
CA GLN A 71 -6.52 8.43 -19.64
C GLN A 71 -6.70 6.94 -20.01
N LEU A 72 -6.61 6.02 -19.05
CA LEU A 72 -6.83 4.60 -19.32
C LEU A 72 -8.30 4.34 -19.68
N CYS A 73 -8.49 3.62 -20.78
CA CYS A 73 -9.80 3.41 -21.40
C CYS A 73 -10.34 1.97 -21.22
N THR A 74 -9.56 1.04 -20.71
CA THR A 74 -9.97 -0.35 -20.46
C THR A 74 -9.93 -0.66 -18.99
N TRP A 75 -10.83 -1.52 -18.52
CA TRP A 75 -10.83 -1.95 -17.13
C TRP A 75 -9.56 -2.75 -16.78
N GLN A 76 -9.02 -3.49 -17.74
CA GLN A 76 -7.80 -4.27 -17.61
C GLN A 76 -6.60 -3.35 -17.27
N ASP A 77 -6.44 -2.27 -18.04
CA ASP A 77 -5.33 -1.33 -17.84
C ASP A 77 -5.49 -0.55 -16.53
N VAL A 78 -6.74 -0.21 -16.15
CA VAL A 78 -7.01 0.41 -14.84
C VAL A 78 -6.65 -0.54 -13.71
N LEU A 79 -6.98 -1.83 -13.81
CA LEU A 79 -6.64 -2.80 -12.76
C LEU A 79 -5.11 -2.97 -12.63
N ARG A 80 -4.39 -3.07 -13.77
CA ARG A 80 -2.92 -3.13 -13.78
C ARG A 80 -2.30 -1.87 -13.13
N ASP A 81 -2.75 -0.69 -13.51
CA ASP A 81 -2.23 0.58 -12.97
C ASP A 81 -2.49 0.72 -11.46
N VAL A 82 -3.65 0.28 -10.97
CA VAL A 82 -3.93 0.23 -9.52
C VAL A 82 -2.95 -0.67 -8.78
N VAL A 83 -2.69 -1.86 -9.31
CA VAL A 83 -1.71 -2.81 -8.73
C VAL A 83 -0.30 -2.23 -8.75
N ASP A 84 0.10 -1.58 -9.85
CA ASP A 84 1.40 -0.93 -9.98
C ASP A 84 1.57 0.18 -8.95
N ARG A 85 0.57 1.03 -8.78
CA ARG A 85 0.58 2.10 -7.76
C ARG A 85 0.61 1.56 -6.35
N GLN A 86 -0.13 0.49 -6.08
CA GLN A 86 -0.12 -0.17 -4.77
C GLN A 86 1.25 -0.79 -4.49
N TRP A 87 1.88 -1.43 -5.47
CA TRP A 87 3.25 -1.92 -5.37
C TRP A 87 4.24 -0.79 -5.07
N GLN A 88 4.19 0.31 -5.83
CA GLN A 88 5.04 1.48 -5.61
C GLN A 88 4.80 2.13 -4.24
N MET A 89 3.57 2.13 -3.74
CA MET A 89 3.27 2.55 -2.37
C MET A 89 4.01 1.68 -1.36
N CYS A 90 4.00 0.35 -1.52
CA CYS A 90 4.72 -0.56 -0.64
C CYS A 90 6.24 -0.38 -0.72
N VAL A 91 6.80 -0.17 -1.92
CA VAL A 91 8.23 0.14 -2.11
C VAL A 91 8.62 1.43 -1.40
N ARG A 92 7.78 2.46 -1.52
CA ARG A 92 8.01 3.77 -0.88
C ARG A 92 7.82 3.73 0.64
N TYR A 93 6.89 2.90 1.12
CA TYR A 93 6.52 2.75 2.53
C TYR A 93 6.52 1.27 2.91
N PRO A 94 7.70 0.65 3.14
CA PRO A 94 7.83 -0.81 3.28
C PRO A 94 6.96 -1.45 4.36
N GLU A 95 6.64 -0.71 5.42
CA GLU A 95 5.79 -1.20 6.51
C GLU A 95 4.28 -1.11 6.21
N ALA A 96 3.90 -0.42 5.10
CA ALA A 96 2.49 -0.15 4.79
C ALA A 96 1.70 -1.44 4.54
N ALA A 97 2.25 -2.39 3.79
CA ALA A 97 1.60 -3.67 3.51
C ALA A 97 1.21 -4.40 4.79
N ALA A 98 2.16 -4.58 5.72
CA ALA A 98 1.91 -5.26 7.00
C ALA A 98 0.88 -4.50 7.85
N VAL A 99 0.92 -3.16 7.88
CA VAL A 99 -0.05 -2.36 8.63
C VAL A 99 -1.45 -2.48 8.02
N ILE A 100 -1.58 -2.46 6.68
CA ILE A 100 -2.87 -2.57 5.99
C ILE A 100 -3.48 -3.94 6.24
N VAL A 101 -2.73 -5.02 6.04
CA VAL A 101 -3.23 -6.41 6.19
C VAL A 101 -3.61 -6.73 7.64
N THR A 102 -2.89 -6.17 8.63
CA THR A 102 -3.14 -6.50 10.05
C THR A 102 -4.16 -5.58 10.74
N ARG A 103 -4.69 -4.56 10.05
CA ARG A 103 -5.61 -3.57 10.65
C ARG A 103 -6.87 -3.39 9.83
N PRO A 104 -8.00 -3.97 10.27
CA PRO A 104 -9.29 -3.81 9.57
C PRO A 104 -9.70 -2.35 9.35
N GLU A 105 -9.33 -1.45 10.28
CA GLU A 105 -9.62 -0.02 10.18
C GLU A 105 -8.89 0.66 9.00
N ALA A 106 -7.77 0.09 8.55
CA ALA A 106 -7.03 0.59 7.38
C ALA A 106 -7.88 0.50 6.11
N PHE A 107 -8.61 -0.61 5.93
CA PHE A 107 -9.58 -0.75 4.84
C PHE A 107 -10.66 0.33 4.91
N GLY A 108 -11.20 0.59 6.11
CA GLY A 108 -12.24 1.60 6.32
C GLY A 108 -11.81 3.01 5.89
N VAL A 109 -10.57 3.43 6.17
CA VAL A 109 -10.09 4.76 5.76
C VAL A 109 -9.73 4.84 4.28
N ALA A 110 -9.46 3.71 3.62
CA ALA A 110 -9.22 3.63 2.17
C ALA A 110 -10.53 3.49 1.36
N LEU A 111 -11.65 3.17 2.01
CA LEU A 111 -12.93 2.87 1.36
C LEU A 111 -13.40 3.91 0.34
N PRO A 112 -13.29 5.24 0.56
CA PRO A 112 -13.68 6.23 -0.44
C PRO A 112 -12.90 6.06 -1.76
N ARG A 113 -11.61 5.76 -1.68
CA ARG A 113 -10.76 5.51 -2.85
C ARG A 113 -11.11 4.19 -3.53
N ILE A 114 -11.25 3.12 -2.76
CA ILE A 114 -11.68 1.80 -3.24
C ILE A 114 -13.00 1.92 -4.00
N THR A 115 -14.00 2.61 -3.43
CA THR A 115 -15.30 2.82 -4.08
C THR A 115 -15.17 3.55 -5.41
N ALA A 116 -14.35 4.61 -5.48
CA ALA A 116 -14.14 5.34 -6.73
C ALA A 116 -13.51 4.47 -7.83
N ILE A 117 -12.56 3.59 -7.47
CA ILE A 117 -11.95 2.66 -8.41
C ILE A 117 -12.96 1.62 -8.88
N VAL A 118 -13.76 1.04 -7.98
CA VAL A 118 -14.84 0.09 -8.31
C VAL A 118 -15.84 0.70 -9.29
N GLU A 119 -16.28 1.93 -9.04
CA GLU A 119 -17.20 2.65 -9.94
C GLU A 119 -16.58 2.84 -11.32
N ARG A 120 -15.29 3.16 -11.39
CA ARG A 120 -14.59 3.34 -12.68
C ARG A 120 -14.45 2.02 -13.44
N LEU A 121 -14.02 0.93 -12.77
CA LEU A 121 -13.91 -0.39 -13.38
C LEU A 121 -15.26 -0.86 -13.92
N ALA A 122 -16.34 -0.68 -13.15
CA ALA A 122 -17.69 -1.01 -13.58
C ALA A 122 -18.15 -0.18 -14.80
N ALA A 123 -17.85 1.11 -14.82
CA ALA A 123 -18.16 2.00 -15.93
C ALA A 123 -17.39 1.63 -17.22
N LEU A 124 -16.21 1.03 -17.10
CA LEU A 124 -15.41 0.52 -18.22
C LEU A 124 -15.79 -0.90 -18.65
N GLY A 125 -16.85 -1.47 -18.07
CA GLY A 125 -17.45 -2.72 -18.53
C GLY A 125 -16.74 -3.99 -18.02
N ILE A 126 -16.13 -3.96 -16.84
CA ILE A 126 -15.61 -5.20 -16.22
C ILE A 126 -16.75 -6.23 -16.06
N PRO A 127 -16.54 -7.53 -16.34
CA PRO A 127 -17.53 -8.56 -16.11
C PRO A 127 -18.06 -8.56 -14.67
N GLY A 128 -19.35 -8.83 -14.48
CA GLY A 128 -20.00 -8.76 -13.16
C GLY A 128 -20.30 -7.35 -12.64
N GLY A 129 -20.02 -6.29 -13.44
CA GLY A 129 -20.32 -4.90 -13.05
C GLY A 129 -19.61 -4.48 -11.75
N LYS A 130 -20.32 -3.85 -10.81
CA LYS A 130 -19.74 -3.39 -9.55
C LYS A 130 -19.27 -4.53 -8.63
N GLU A 131 -19.98 -5.64 -8.61
CA GLU A 131 -19.63 -6.81 -7.81
C GLU A 131 -18.35 -7.46 -8.35
N GLY A 132 -18.27 -7.64 -9.69
CA GLY A 132 -17.05 -8.12 -10.34
C GLY A 132 -15.87 -7.16 -10.16
N ALA A 133 -16.09 -5.86 -10.25
CA ALA A 133 -15.09 -4.84 -10.00
C ALA A 133 -14.56 -4.88 -8.55
N ALA A 134 -15.45 -5.02 -7.58
CA ALA A 134 -15.08 -5.13 -6.17
C ALA A 134 -14.27 -6.41 -5.91
N PHE A 135 -14.70 -7.54 -6.46
CA PHE A 135 -13.99 -8.81 -6.35
C PHE A 135 -12.58 -8.75 -6.99
N ALA A 136 -12.51 -8.26 -8.24
CA ALA A 136 -11.23 -8.18 -8.95
C ALA A 136 -10.25 -7.24 -8.25
N LEU A 137 -10.73 -6.11 -7.72
CA LEU A 137 -9.91 -5.15 -7.00
C LEU A 137 -9.42 -5.70 -5.66
N ASP A 138 -10.28 -6.39 -4.91
CA ASP A 138 -9.95 -7.07 -3.65
C ASP A 138 -8.89 -8.14 -3.88
N PHE A 139 -9.15 -9.06 -4.81
CA PHE A 139 -8.21 -10.13 -5.16
C PHE A 139 -6.85 -9.60 -5.63
N ALA A 140 -6.85 -8.61 -6.53
CA ALA A 140 -5.62 -8.03 -7.06
C ALA A 140 -4.85 -7.24 -5.99
N GLY A 141 -5.58 -6.52 -5.12
CA GLY A 141 -5.02 -5.77 -4.00
C GLY A 141 -4.35 -6.66 -2.95
N ASP A 142 -5.05 -7.69 -2.52
CA ASP A 142 -4.51 -8.69 -1.58
C ASP A 142 -3.30 -9.40 -2.18
N THR A 143 -3.41 -9.82 -3.46
CA THR A 143 -2.30 -10.47 -4.18
C THR A 143 -1.06 -9.57 -4.23
N ALA A 144 -1.22 -8.27 -4.46
CA ALA A 144 -0.10 -7.32 -4.48
C ALA A 144 0.55 -7.17 -3.10
N LEU A 145 -0.24 -6.99 -2.03
CA LEU A 145 0.25 -6.85 -0.66
C LEU A 145 0.97 -8.12 -0.17
N GLU A 146 0.36 -9.28 -0.36
CA GLU A 146 0.94 -10.56 0.04
C GLU A 146 2.21 -10.88 -0.75
N THR A 147 2.20 -10.63 -2.07
CA THR A 147 3.40 -10.84 -2.90
C THR A 147 4.52 -9.92 -2.45
N TYR A 148 4.23 -8.63 -2.18
CA TYR A 148 5.23 -7.71 -1.65
C TYR A 148 5.84 -8.23 -0.35
N MET A 149 5.02 -8.59 0.63
CA MET A 149 5.49 -9.10 1.93
C MET A 149 6.28 -10.41 1.79
N SER A 150 5.89 -11.29 0.88
CA SER A 150 6.57 -12.59 0.67
C SER A 150 7.89 -12.46 -0.09
N VAL A 151 8.03 -11.49 -0.99
CA VAL A 151 9.25 -11.27 -1.78
C VAL A 151 10.34 -10.55 -0.97
N GLN A 152 9.97 -9.61 -0.10
CA GLN A 152 10.94 -8.79 0.64
C GLN A 152 12.00 -9.60 1.41
N PRO A 153 11.67 -10.70 2.14
CA PRO A 153 12.68 -11.52 2.83
C PRO A 153 13.71 -12.15 1.88
N TYR A 154 13.33 -12.44 0.63
CA TYR A 154 14.24 -13.00 -0.37
C TYR A 154 15.18 -11.97 -0.97
N MET A 155 14.74 -10.69 -1.03
CA MET A 155 15.51 -9.59 -1.61
C MET A 155 16.41 -8.88 -0.60
N THR A 156 16.16 -9.05 0.70
CA THR A 156 16.93 -8.39 1.76
C THR A 156 18.29 -9.07 1.94
N CYS A 157 19.37 -8.27 1.95
CA CYS A 157 20.72 -8.74 2.22
C CYS A 157 21.03 -8.76 3.74
N ASP A 158 21.78 -9.77 4.17
CA ASP A 158 22.38 -9.80 5.52
C ASP A 158 23.68 -8.97 5.59
N GLU A 159 24.31 -8.99 6.76
CA GLU A 159 25.59 -8.29 7.02
C GLU A 159 26.74 -8.80 6.12
N GLU A 160 26.66 -10.05 5.64
CA GLU A 160 27.64 -10.64 4.71
C GLU A 160 27.26 -10.42 3.23
N GLY A 161 26.21 -9.64 2.94
CA GLY A 161 25.74 -9.32 1.58
C GLY A 161 24.99 -10.46 0.87
N ARG A 162 24.56 -11.50 1.60
CA ARG A 162 23.79 -12.62 1.04
C ARG A 162 22.31 -12.31 1.13
N THR A 163 21.59 -12.54 0.05
CA THR A 163 20.14 -12.39 0.01
C THR A 163 19.43 -13.56 0.70
N GLY A 164 18.17 -13.36 1.07
CA GLY A 164 17.32 -14.48 1.52
C GLY A 164 17.16 -15.55 0.43
N LEU A 165 17.17 -15.15 -0.84
CA LEU A 165 17.14 -16.09 -1.98
C LEU A 165 18.39 -16.98 -2.01
N ASP A 166 19.60 -16.42 -1.81
CA ASP A 166 20.85 -17.21 -1.73
C ASP A 166 20.79 -18.26 -0.62
N LYS A 167 20.22 -17.89 0.52
CA LYS A 167 20.04 -18.82 1.65
C LYS A 167 19.01 -19.91 1.33
N PHE A 168 17.90 -19.53 0.69
CA PHE A 168 16.86 -20.48 0.29
C PHE A 168 17.38 -21.47 -0.74
N VAL A 169 18.05 -21.02 -1.81
CA VAL A 169 18.64 -21.89 -2.85
C VAL A 169 19.62 -22.90 -2.24
N ARG A 170 20.42 -22.48 -1.27
CA ARG A 170 21.38 -23.39 -0.59
C ARG A 170 20.67 -24.53 0.16
N ILE A 171 19.47 -24.28 0.71
CA ILE A 171 18.70 -25.28 1.46
C ILE A 171 17.83 -26.12 0.53
N ALA A 172 17.22 -25.49 -0.47
CA ALA A 172 16.19 -26.08 -1.32
C ALA A 172 16.76 -26.84 -2.53
N GLY A 173 18.05 -26.67 -2.87
CA GLY A 173 18.68 -27.32 -4.04
C GLY A 173 18.03 -26.89 -5.33
N GLU A 174 17.49 -27.85 -6.11
CA GLU A 174 16.86 -27.61 -7.42
C GLU A 174 15.39 -27.10 -7.34
N LEU A 175 14.77 -27.10 -6.13
CA LEU A 175 13.37 -26.66 -5.96
C LEU A 175 13.10 -25.22 -6.44
N PRO A 176 14.00 -24.24 -6.27
CA PRO A 176 13.80 -22.89 -6.78
C PRO A 176 13.56 -22.83 -8.28
N GLU A 177 14.25 -23.69 -9.07
CA GLU A 177 14.09 -23.78 -10.54
C GLU A 177 12.70 -24.29 -10.91
N LEU A 178 12.22 -25.32 -10.20
CA LEU A 178 10.89 -25.92 -10.43
C LEU A 178 9.75 -24.91 -10.22
N PHE A 179 9.92 -23.98 -9.28
CA PHE A 179 8.90 -22.95 -8.97
C PHE A 179 9.18 -21.62 -9.69
N GLY A 180 10.14 -21.55 -10.61
CA GLY A 180 10.50 -20.33 -11.33
C GLY A 180 11.02 -19.22 -10.40
N MET A 181 11.55 -19.56 -9.22
CA MET A 181 11.99 -18.58 -8.23
C MET A 181 13.25 -17.82 -8.66
N GLN A 182 14.00 -18.34 -9.63
CA GLN A 182 15.17 -17.66 -10.21
C GLN A 182 14.78 -16.46 -11.06
N ASP A 183 13.59 -16.51 -11.67
CA ASP A 183 13.05 -15.49 -12.56
C ASP A 183 12.04 -14.57 -11.84
N MET A 184 11.89 -14.69 -10.50
CA MET A 184 10.87 -13.96 -9.74
C MET A 184 11.05 -12.43 -9.80
N GLY A 185 12.21 -11.92 -10.18
CA GLY A 185 12.46 -10.49 -10.24
C GLY A 185 12.11 -9.75 -8.93
N GLU A 186 12.08 -8.44 -8.99
CA GLU A 186 11.75 -7.62 -7.81
C GLU A 186 10.27 -7.76 -7.36
N ARG A 187 9.38 -8.20 -8.27
CA ARG A 187 7.92 -8.30 -8.04
C ARG A 187 7.42 -9.74 -7.90
N GLY A 188 8.30 -10.73 -7.90
CA GLY A 188 7.89 -12.14 -7.94
C GLY A 188 7.02 -12.42 -9.17
N ASN A 189 6.00 -13.26 -8.98
CA ASN A 189 5.04 -13.59 -10.05
C ASN A 189 3.78 -12.67 -10.03
N LEU A 190 3.89 -11.44 -9.50
CA LEU A 190 2.71 -10.56 -9.37
C LEU A 190 2.03 -10.30 -10.70
N ASP A 191 2.79 -9.92 -11.73
CA ASP A 191 2.23 -9.57 -13.04
C ASP A 191 1.50 -10.77 -13.66
N LEU A 192 2.06 -11.98 -13.56
CA LEU A 192 1.42 -13.21 -14.02
C LEU A 192 0.11 -13.51 -13.27
N LYS A 193 0.08 -13.28 -11.95
CA LYS A 193 -1.14 -13.46 -11.14
C LYS A 193 -2.23 -12.45 -11.53
N ILE A 194 -1.85 -11.22 -11.86
CA ILE A 194 -2.80 -10.20 -12.31
C ILE A 194 -3.34 -10.53 -13.71
N GLU A 195 -2.49 -10.97 -14.63
CA GLU A 195 -2.96 -11.45 -15.94
C GLU A 195 -3.89 -12.67 -15.81
N PHE A 196 -3.63 -13.56 -14.85
CA PHE A 196 -4.51 -14.71 -14.60
C PHE A 196 -5.90 -14.28 -14.12
N ILE A 197 -6.02 -13.30 -13.20
CA ILE A 197 -7.35 -12.80 -12.77
C ILE A 197 -8.06 -12.08 -13.91
N ILE A 198 -7.35 -11.26 -14.71
CA ILE A 198 -7.91 -10.57 -15.87
C ILE A 198 -8.49 -11.60 -16.87
N ALA A 199 -7.71 -12.62 -17.23
CA ALA A 199 -8.18 -13.69 -18.12
C ALA A 199 -9.37 -14.45 -17.53
N GLY A 200 -9.35 -14.74 -16.22
CA GLY A 200 -10.48 -15.36 -15.52
C GLY A 200 -11.77 -14.55 -15.64
N MET A 201 -11.69 -13.24 -15.41
CA MET A 201 -12.84 -12.33 -15.57
C MET A 201 -13.36 -12.30 -17.01
N GLU A 202 -12.46 -12.23 -18.01
CA GLU A 202 -12.83 -12.23 -19.44
C GLU A 202 -13.53 -13.52 -19.88
N HIS A 203 -13.16 -14.66 -19.28
CA HIS A 203 -13.76 -15.97 -19.58
C HIS A 203 -15.01 -16.28 -18.74
N GLY A 204 -15.48 -15.32 -17.96
CA GLY A 204 -16.73 -15.47 -17.22
C GLY A 204 -16.63 -16.41 -16.01
N LEU A 205 -15.46 -16.45 -15.36
CA LEU A 205 -15.29 -17.18 -14.10
C LEU A 205 -15.81 -16.43 -12.87
N PHE A 206 -16.44 -15.28 -13.11
CA PHE A 206 -17.13 -14.47 -12.11
C PHE A 206 -18.61 -14.32 -12.49
#